data_aaa1175b743b8c0d34691e7f72088017
#
_entry.id   aaa1175b743b8c0d34691e7f72088017
#
_cell.length_a   1.000
_cell.length_b   1.000
_cell.length_c   1.000
_cell.angle_alpha   90.00
_cell.angle_beta   90.00
_cell.angle_gamma   90.00
#
_symmetry.space_group_name_H-M   'P 1'
#
loop_
_entity.id
_entity.type
_entity.pdbx_description
1 polymer ?
#
loop_
_entity_poly.entity_id
_entity_poly.type
_entity_poly.pdbx_seq_one_letter_code
_entity_poly.pdbx_strand_id
1 'polypeptide(L)'
;MIPVRALVIAGLLLGMPMGCASVSNEALNEAAKPVSKEFLLGPEDVLEVTVWRNQDLSRTVVVRPDGKISLPLIGDVQASGLNSSQVAAKIAARLTEFKENPNVSVSLKEVNSYFIFVLGEVLKPGKYPLKSYATVLQGVSMAGGFTQFASKNRMQVIRTNTNDDGKENQIRIPVPYNEMVSGKGKIENFILKSGDTIVVP
;
A
#
# COMPACT_ATOMS: atom_id res chain seq x y z
N MET A 1 82.36 -10.42 -5.18
CA MET A 1 81.36 -10.47 -6.26
C MET A 1 80.05 -10.95 -5.65
N ILE A 2 79.11 -10.04 -5.35
CA ILE A 2 77.83 -10.33 -4.73
C ILE A 2 76.77 -9.63 -5.61
N PRO A 3 75.80 -10.33 -6.20
CA PRO A 3 74.78 -9.66 -7.03
C PRO A 3 73.66 -9.09 -6.16
N VAL A 4 73.31 -7.84 -6.39
CA VAL A 4 72.22 -7.09 -5.83
C VAL A 4 70.92 -7.60 -6.48
N ARG A 5 70.01 -8.19 -5.67
CA ARG A 5 68.64 -8.54 -6.06
C ARG A 5 67.75 -7.30 -5.91
N ALA A 6 67.26 -6.83 -7.06
CA ALA A 6 66.24 -5.76 -7.09
C ALA A 6 64.88 -6.33 -6.66
N LEU A 7 64.28 -5.73 -5.62
CA LEU A 7 62.96 -6.04 -5.08
C LEU A 7 61.93 -5.18 -5.85
N VAL A 8 61.17 -5.82 -6.74
CA VAL A 8 60.03 -5.15 -7.43
C VAL A 8 58.82 -5.22 -6.51
N ILE A 9 58.44 -4.08 -5.96
CA ILE A 9 57.18 -3.92 -5.21
C ILE A 9 56.06 -3.72 -6.21
N ALA A 10 55.26 -4.76 -6.48
CA ALA A 10 54.03 -4.68 -7.27
C ALA A 10 52.94 -4.08 -6.37
N GLY A 11 52.61 -2.82 -6.58
CA GLY A 11 51.49 -2.14 -5.95
C GLY A 11 50.16 -2.70 -6.48
N LEU A 12 49.48 -3.46 -5.63
CA LEU A 12 48.12 -3.98 -5.90
C LEU A 12 47.11 -2.86 -5.66
N LEU A 13 46.71 -2.15 -6.72
CA LEU A 13 45.58 -1.21 -6.70
C LEU A 13 44.28 -2.02 -6.56
N LEU A 14 43.75 -2.11 -5.34
CA LEU A 14 42.38 -2.57 -5.11
C LEU A 14 41.41 -1.54 -5.69
N GLY A 15 40.94 -1.78 -6.90
CA GLY A 15 39.79 -1.08 -7.46
C GLY A 15 38.52 -1.48 -6.68
N MET A 16 37.98 -0.61 -5.85
CA MET A 16 36.65 -0.80 -5.26
C MET A 16 35.62 -0.76 -6.40
N PRO A 17 34.79 -1.80 -6.58
CA PRO A 17 33.68 -1.69 -7.53
C PRO A 17 32.66 -0.68 -6.95
N MET A 18 32.48 0.46 -7.65
CA MET A 18 31.34 1.32 -7.47
C MET A 18 30.10 0.51 -7.84
N GLY A 19 29.43 -0.06 -6.83
CA GLY A 19 28.19 -0.78 -6.99
C GLY A 19 27.11 0.17 -7.50
N CYS A 20 26.84 0.13 -8.79
CA CYS A 20 25.55 0.59 -9.30
C CYS A 20 24.47 -0.25 -8.61
N ALA A 21 23.68 0.35 -7.72
CA ALA A 21 22.51 -0.30 -7.17
C ALA A 21 21.54 -0.57 -8.33
N SER A 22 21.57 -1.77 -8.88
CA SER A 22 20.61 -2.22 -9.87
C SER A 22 19.25 -2.32 -9.18
N VAL A 23 18.24 -1.67 -9.76
CA VAL A 23 16.84 -1.83 -9.33
C VAL A 23 16.51 -3.32 -9.42
N SER A 24 16.04 -3.89 -8.33
CA SER A 24 15.69 -5.32 -8.31
C SER A 24 14.51 -5.57 -9.26
N ASN A 25 14.53 -6.72 -9.96
CA ASN A 25 13.40 -7.12 -10.82
C ASN A 25 12.10 -7.23 -10.02
N GLU A 26 12.18 -7.55 -8.74
CA GLU A 26 11.04 -7.59 -7.82
C GLU A 26 10.39 -6.22 -7.67
N ALA A 27 11.17 -5.14 -7.48
CA ALA A 27 10.66 -3.79 -7.36
C ALA A 27 9.99 -3.30 -8.67
N LEU A 28 10.57 -3.64 -9.82
CA LEU A 28 9.98 -3.32 -11.13
C LEU A 28 8.64 -4.06 -11.34
N ASN A 29 8.60 -5.34 -11.02
CA ASN A 29 7.40 -6.16 -11.12
C ASN A 29 6.32 -5.67 -10.17
N GLU A 30 6.67 -5.28 -8.95
CA GLU A 30 5.70 -4.78 -7.97
C GLU A 30 5.12 -3.41 -8.37
N ALA A 31 5.93 -2.51 -8.94
CA ALA A 31 5.46 -1.24 -9.48
C ALA A 31 4.50 -1.42 -10.67
N ALA A 32 4.75 -2.42 -11.52
CA ALA A 32 3.97 -2.72 -12.71
C ALA A 32 2.68 -3.52 -12.42
N LYS A 33 2.51 -4.08 -11.21
CA LYS A 33 1.30 -4.85 -10.88
C LYS A 33 0.05 -3.98 -11.01
N PRO A 34 -0.95 -4.42 -11.79
CA PRO A 34 -2.23 -3.71 -11.85
C PRO A 34 -2.88 -3.71 -10.47
N VAL A 35 -3.34 -2.56 -10.03
CA VAL A 35 -4.17 -2.45 -8.83
C VAL A 35 -5.56 -2.93 -9.19
N SER A 36 -6.13 -3.84 -8.37
CA SER A 36 -7.52 -4.27 -8.53
C SER A 36 -8.43 -3.04 -8.57
N LYS A 37 -9.36 -3.01 -9.55
CA LYS A 37 -10.35 -1.94 -9.64
C LYS A 37 -11.43 -2.05 -8.56
N GLU A 38 -11.50 -3.17 -7.85
CA GLU A 38 -12.45 -3.37 -6.76
C GLU A 38 -11.83 -2.92 -5.43
N PHE A 39 -12.56 -2.05 -4.74
CA PHE A 39 -12.20 -1.65 -3.39
C PHE A 39 -12.49 -2.81 -2.43
N LEU A 40 -11.46 -3.25 -1.70
CA LEU A 40 -11.59 -4.22 -0.63
C LEU A 40 -11.66 -3.50 0.72
N LEU A 41 -12.64 -3.87 1.52
CA LEU A 41 -12.84 -3.32 2.85
C LEU A 41 -11.67 -3.67 3.76
N GLY A 42 -11.32 -2.75 4.64
CA GLY A 42 -10.27 -2.92 5.63
C GLY A 42 -10.70 -2.47 7.02
N PRO A 43 -9.85 -2.69 8.04
CA PRO A 43 -10.09 -2.20 9.38
C PRO A 43 -10.33 -0.67 9.41
N GLU A 44 -11.17 -0.21 10.34
CA GLU A 44 -11.60 1.17 10.53
C GLU A 44 -12.59 1.72 9.48
N ASP A 45 -12.86 1.01 8.39
CA ASP A 45 -13.89 1.41 7.42
C ASP A 45 -15.27 1.42 8.07
N VAL A 46 -16.08 2.43 7.73
CA VAL A 46 -17.44 2.58 8.22
C VAL A 46 -18.41 2.11 7.16
N LEU A 47 -19.21 1.10 7.49
CA LEU A 47 -20.19 0.49 6.61
C LEU A 47 -21.60 0.81 7.06
N GLU A 48 -22.49 1.04 6.13
CA GLU A 48 -23.93 1.06 6.35
C GLU A 48 -24.54 -0.24 5.81
N VAL A 49 -25.02 -1.06 6.73
CA VAL A 49 -25.72 -2.31 6.42
C VAL A 49 -27.19 -2.05 6.47
N THR A 50 -27.89 -2.25 5.37
CA THR A 50 -29.34 -2.09 5.26
C THR A 50 -29.99 -3.43 4.96
N VAL A 51 -30.92 -3.83 5.80
CA VAL A 51 -31.76 -5.03 5.59
C VAL A 51 -33.15 -4.54 5.19
N TRP A 52 -33.57 -4.84 3.97
CA TRP A 52 -34.84 -4.35 3.40
C TRP A 52 -36.02 -4.71 4.32
N ARG A 53 -36.86 -3.71 4.64
CA ARG A 53 -38.02 -3.82 5.55
C ARG A 53 -37.69 -4.28 6.97
N ASN A 54 -36.43 -4.12 7.44
CA ASN A 54 -36.03 -4.42 8.81
C ASN A 54 -35.08 -3.33 9.34
N GLN A 55 -35.64 -2.32 9.92
CA GLN A 55 -34.88 -1.21 10.48
C GLN A 55 -34.04 -1.63 11.69
N ASP A 56 -34.57 -2.57 12.49
CA ASP A 56 -33.88 -3.10 13.68
C ASP A 56 -32.60 -3.87 13.37
N LEU A 57 -32.48 -4.44 12.15
CA LEU A 57 -31.31 -5.12 11.67
C LEU A 57 -30.38 -4.21 10.84
N SER A 58 -30.86 -3.02 10.45
CA SER A 58 -30.10 -2.06 9.66
C SER A 58 -29.31 -1.13 10.58
N ARG A 59 -28.00 -0.99 10.32
CA ARG A 59 -27.14 -0.09 11.12
C ARG A 59 -25.85 0.27 10.43
N THR A 60 -25.26 1.35 10.93
CA THR A 60 -23.86 1.70 10.63
C THR A 60 -22.95 0.92 11.57
N VAL A 61 -21.92 0.28 11.00
CA VAL A 61 -20.93 -0.52 11.73
C VAL A 61 -19.52 -0.16 11.28
N VAL A 62 -18.56 -0.32 12.18
CA VAL A 62 -17.13 -0.12 11.87
C VAL A 62 -16.48 -1.49 11.75
N VAL A 63 -15.62 -1.64 10.74
CA VAL A 63 -14.79 -2.84 10.61
C VAL A 63 -13.73 -2.83 11.71
N ARG A 64 -13.78 -3.83 12.57
CA ARG A 64 -12.88 -3.97 13.71
C ARG A 64 -11.44 -4.30 13.24
N PRO A 65 -10.42 -4.14 14.11
CA PRO A 65 -9.03 -4.51 13.79
C PRO A 65 -8.85 -5.98 13.40
N ASP A 66 -9.74 -6.90 13.89
CA ASP A 66 -9.74 -8.31 13.48
C ASP A 66 -10.41 -8.55 12.11
N GLY A 67 -10.80 -7.47 11.42
CA GLY A 67 -11.42 -7.52 10.10
C GLY A 67 -12.90 -7.90 10.07
N LYS A 68 -13.57 -7.96 11.21
CA LYS A 68 -14.98 -8.35 11.32
C LYS A 68 -15.88 -7.17 11.64
N ILE A 69 -17.15 -7.31 11.31
CA ILE A 69 -18.25 -6.45 11.75
C ILE A 69 -19.20 -7.26 12.62
N SER A 70 -19.83 -6.62 13.61
CA SER A 70 -20.81 -7.28 14.50
C SER A 70 -22.21 -6.80 14.20
N LEU A 71 -23.12 -7.72 13.95
CA LEU A 71 -24.51 -7.47 13.61
C LEU A 71 -25.46 -8.20 14.58
N PRO A 72 -26.67 -7.66 14.82
CA PRO A 72 -27.67 -8.35 15.60
C PRO A 72 -28.03 -9.70 14.99
N LEU A 73 -28.42 -10.65 15.84
CA LEU A 73 -28.83 -12.01 15.52
C LEU A 73 -27.71 -12.91 14.99
N ILE A 74 -26.92 -12.43 14.04
CA ILE A 74 -25.92 -13.23 13.30
C ILE A 74 -24.48 -13.09 13.84
N GLY A 75 -24.27 -12.16 14.79
CA GLY A 75 -22.95 -11.95 15.41
C GLY A 75 -21.89 -11.41 14.45
N ASP A 76 -20.69 -11.96 14.55
CA ASP A 76 -19.51 -11.49 13.82
C ASP A 76 -19.46 -12.02 12.37
N VAL A 77 -19.28 -11.10 11.40
CA VAL A 77 -19.15 -11.40 9.97
C VAL A 77 -17.83 -10.86 9.45
N GLN A 78 -17.06 -11.66 8.70
CA GLN A 78 -15.84 -11.20 8.05
C GLN A 78 -16.15 -10.15 6.98
N ALA A 79 -15.50 -8.98 7.07
CA ALA A 79 -15.64 -7.88 6.14
C ALA A 79 -14.31 -7.51 5.47
N SER A 80 -13.21 -7.45 6.23
CA SER A 80 -11.89 -7.13 5.67
C SER A 80 -11.45 -8.13 4.61
N GLY A 81 -10.88 -7.60 3.51
CA GLY A 81 -10.45 -8.39 2.34
C GLY A 81 -11.60 -8.75 1.38
N LEU A 82 -12.82 -8.31 1.65
CA LEU A 82 -14.00 -8.53 0.80
C LEU A 82 -14.50 -7.18 0.24
N ASN A 83 -15.20 -7.24 -0.88
CA ASN A 83 -15.97 -6.08 -1.37
C ASN A 83 -17.37 -6.01 -0.71
N SER A 84 -18.05 -4.88 -0.84
CA SER A 84 -19.37 -4.65 -0.23
C SER A 84 -20.42 -5.70 -0.64
N SER A 85 -20.40 -6.15 -1.89
CA SER A 85 -21.34 -7.16 -2.40
C SER A 85 -21.10 -8.53 -1.77
N GLN A 86 -19.84 -8.91 -1.59
CA GLN A 86 -19.47 -10.17 -0.93
C GLN A 86 -19.87 -10.17 0.55
N VAL A 87 -19.70 -9.04 1.25
CA VAL A 87 -20.14 -8.90 2.63
C VAL A 87 -21.65 -8.96 2.71
N ALA A 88 -22.38 -8.28 1.81
CA ALA A 88 -23.84 -8.34 1.76
C ALA A 88 -24.34 -9.78 1.56
N ALA A 89 -23.72 -10.56 0.66
CA ALA A 89 -24.06 -11.96 0.43
C ALA A 89 -23.82 -12.83 1.66
N LYS A 90 -22.70 -12.61 2.38
CA LYS A 90 -22.41 -13.34 3.63
C LYS A 90 -23.42 -13.02 4.74
N ILE A 91 -23.82 -11.77 4.88
CA ILE A 91 -24.84 -11.34 5.85
C ILE A 91 -26.18 -11.98 5.48
N ALA A 92 -26.59 -11.88 4.20
CA ALA A 92 -27.85 -12.48 3.73
C ALA A 92 -27.89 -13.99 4.02
N ALA A 93 -26.82 -14.71 3.70
CA ALA A 93 -26.74 -16.16 3.94
C ALA A 93 -26.93 -16.51 5.42
N ARG A 94 -26.37 -15.75 6.35
CA ARG A 94 -26.57 -15.99 7.80
C ARG A 94 -27.94 -15.59 8.31
N LEU A 95 -28.54 -14.55 7.72
CA LEU A 95 -29.87 -14.10 8.11
C LEU A 95 -30.98 -15.05 7.65
N THR A 96 -30.70 -15.99 6.72
CA THR A 96 -31.71 -17.00 6.29
C THR A 96 -32.17 -17.91 7.44
N GLU A 97 -31.36 -18.07 8.49
CA GLU A 97 -31.76 -18.82 9.69
C GLU A 97 -32.86 -18.12 10.50
N PHE A 98 -33.00 -16.81 10.35
CA PHE A 98 -33.91 -15.97 11.12
C PHE A 98 -35.01 -15.33 10.27
N LYS A 99 -34.83 -15.29 8.94
CA LYS A 99 -35.73 -14.62 8.03
C LYS A 99 -35.73 -15.24 6.64
N GLU A 100 -36.90 -15.39 6.07
CA GLU A 100 -37.05 -15.84 4.68
C GLU A 100 -36.62 -14.73 3.68
N ASN A 101 -35.78 -15.08 2.74
CA ASN A 101 -35.33 -14.24 1.63
C ASN A 101 -34.85 -12.83 2.07
N PRO A 102 -33.86 -12.70 2.96
CA PRO A 102 -33.37 -11.41 3.39
C PRO A 102 -32.65 -10.70 2.25
N ASN A 103 -33.10 -9.47 1.92
CA ASN A 103 -32.40 -8.61 0.96
C ASN A 103 -31.52 -7.64 1.74
N VAL A 104 -30.20 -7.78 1.56
CA VAL A 104 -29.17 -7.02 2.28
C VAL A 104 -28.37 -6.18 1.31
N SER A 105 -28.17 -4.91 1.64
CA SER A 105 -27.26 -3.99 0.95
C SER A 105 -26.20 -3.53 1.94
N VAL A 106 -24.96 -3.46 1.47
CA VAL A 106 -23.83 -2.90 2.22
C VAL A 106 -23.22 -1.78 1.41
N SER A 107 -23.22 -0.58 1.96
CA SER A 107 -22.57 0.60 1.37
C SER A 107 -21.40 1.07 2.26
N LEU A 108 -20.33 1.51 1.61
CA LEU A 108 -19.18 2.09 2.27
C LEU A 108 -19.48 3.57 2.54
N LYS A 109 -19.54 3.96 3.82
CA LYS A 109 -19.85 5.32 4.26
C LYS A 109 -18.60 6.17 4.44
N GLU A 110 -17.55 5.57 5.04
CA GLU A 110 -16.25 6.21 5.23
C GLU A 110 -15.12 5.25 4.91
N VAL A 111 -14.14 5.73 4.14
CA VAL A 111 -12.91 4.99 3.81
C VAL A 111 -11.81 5.42 4.78
N ASN A 112 -11.49 4.59 5.74
CA ASN A 112 -10.45 4.86 6.73
C ASN A 112 -9.28 3.88 6.63
N SER A 113 -9.51 2.72 5.98
CA SER A 113 -8.50 1.67 5.78
C SER A 113 -7.50 1.98 4.67
N TYR A 114 -7.77 2.98 3.82
CA TYR A 114 -6.94 3.31 2.67
C TYR A 114 -6.15 4.60 2.92
N PHE A 115 -4.86 4.46 3.23
CA PHE A 115 -3.99 5.59 3.59
C PHE A 115 -2.53 5.30 3.19
N ILE A 116 -1.73 6.35 3.14
CA ILE A 116 -0.29 6.29 2.92
C ILE A 116 0.44 7.11 3.98
N PHE A 117 1.72 6.83 4.12
CA PHE A 117 2.64 7.68 4.88
C PHE A 117 3.59 8.40 3.94
N VAL A 118 3.89 9.65 4.24
CA VAL A 118 4.90 10.45 3.52
C VAL A 118 5.89 10.99 4.55
N LEU A 119 7.17 10.67 4.37
CA LEU A 119 8.24 10.99 5.30
C LEU A 119 9.43 11.64 4.59
N GLY A 120 10.21 12.43 5.34
CA GLY A 120 11.45 13.05 4.88
C GLY A 120 11.23 14.47 4.36
N GLU A 121 11.98 14.85 3.30
CA GLU A 121 12.07 16.21 2.78
C GLU A 121 10.84 16.62 1.94
N VAL A 122 9.67 16.65 2.61
CA VAL A 122 8.40 17.19 2.10
C VAL A 122 7.90 18.27 3.05
N LEU A 123 7.05 19.18 2.56
CA LEU A 123 6.60 20.32 3.38
C LEU A 123 5.76 19.88 4.59
N LYS A 124 4.99 18.81 4.48
CA LYS A 124 4.12 18.30 5.54
C LYS A 124 4.24 16.77 5.62
N PRO A 125 5.24 16.21 6.32
CA PRO A 125 5.31 14.77 6.56
C PRO A 125 4.10 14.29 7.41
N GLY A 126 3.59 13.09 7.14
CA GLY A 126 2.47 12.55 7.91
C GLY A 126 1.73 11.38 7.26
N LYS A 127 0.61 10.97 7.89
CA LYS A 127 -0.35 10.00 7.37
C LYS A 127 -1.39 10.73 6.52
N TYR A 128 -1.65 10.23 5.33
CA TYR A 128 -2.61 10.80 4.38
C TYR A 128 -3.69 9.79 4.01
N PRO A 129 -4.96 10.03 4.37
CA PRO A 129 -6.06 9.18 3.93
C PRO A 129 -6.28 9.35 2.42
N LEU A 130 -6.49 8.24 1.73
CA LEU A 130 -6.81 8.21 0.31
C LEU A 130 -8.29 7.83 0.13
N LYS A 131 -9.05 8.65 -0.59
CA LYS A 131 -10.46 8.37 -0.93
C LYS A 131 -10.61 7.69 -2.29
N SER A 132 -9.54 7.64 -3.05
CA SER A 132 -9.44 7.01 -4.38
C SER A 132 -8.00 6.60 -4.64
N TYR A 133 -7.78 5.88 -5.73
CA TYR A 133 -6.43 5.54 -6.16
C TYR A 133 -5.60 6.82 -6.36
N ALA A 134 -4.40 6.83 -5.78
CA ALA A 134 -3.44 7.91 -5.94
C ALA A 134 -2.10 7.37 -6.42
N THR A 135 -1.42 8.14 -7.24
CA THR A 135 -0.07 7.82 -7.70
C THR A 135 0.98 8.38 -6.73
N VAL A 136 2.23 7.96 -6.90
CA VAL A 136 3.34 8.43 -6.05
C VAL A 136 3.46 9.94 -6.08
N LEU A 137 3.39 10.57 -7.27
CA LEU A 137 3.48 12.03 -7.39
C LEU A 137 2.30 12.75 -6.75
N GLN A 138 1.09 12.16 -6.82
CA GLN A 138 -0.06 12.70 -6.10
C GLN A 138 0.12 12.61 -4.59
N GLY A 139 0.67 11.50 -4.07
CA GLY A 139 0.99 11.35 -2.66
C GLY A 139 1.97 12.43 -2.16
N VAL A 140 3.02 12.70 -2.91
CA VAL A 140 3.98 13.80 -2.59
C VAL A 140 3.28 15.16 -2.66
N SER A 141 2.39 15.38 -3.63
CA SER A 141 1.62 16.63 -3.75
C SER A 141 0.69 16.85 -2.56
N MET A 142 0.06 15.79 -2.02
CA MET A 142 -0.75 15.86 -0.80
C MET A 142 0.07 16.31 0.40
N ALA A 143 1.36 15.92 0.47
CA ALA A 143 2.32 16.37 1.48
C ALA A 143 2.86 17.80 1.24
N GLY A 144 2.27 18.54 0.30
CA GLY A 144 2.64 19.92 -0.03
C GLY A 144 3.83 20.03 -0.99
N GLY A 145 4.34 18.89 -1.51
CA GLY A 145 5.51 18.86 -2.39
C GLY A 145 6.83 18.78 -1.63
N PHE A 146 7.92 19.00 -2.35
CA PHE A 146 9.28 18.84 -1.85
C PHE A 146 9.80 20.11 -1.17
N THR A 147 10.67 19.92 -0.17
CA THR A 147 11.49 21.01 0.35
C THR A 147 12.64 21.31 -0.60
N GLN A 148 13.36 22.42 -0.36
CA GLN A 148 14.55 22.77 -1.15
C GLN A 148 15.72 21.80 -0.97
N PHE A 149 15.72 20.99 0.08
CA PHE A 149 16.78 20.03 0.40
C PHE A 149 16.50 18.61 -0.14
N ALA A 150 15.32 18.40 -0.72
CA ALA A 150 14.88 17.07 -1.16
C ALA A 150 15.73 16.46 -2.25
N SER A 151 16.21 15.26 -2.04
CA SER A 151 16.89 14.45 -3.04
C SER A 151 15.87 13.71 -3.93
N LYS A 152 15.14 14.44 -4.78
CA LYS A 152 13.97 13.96 -5.54
C LYS A 152 14.20 12.66 -6.32
N ASN A 153 15.42 12.45 -6.87
CA ASN A 153 15.76 11.25 -7.63
C ASN A 153 16.14 10.03 -6.76
N ARG A 154 16.22 10.20 -5.45
CA ARG A 154 16.51 9.13 -4.49
C ARG A 154 15.30 8.72 -3.66
N MET A 155 14.11 9.19 -4.03
CA MET A 155 12.87 8.77 -3.41
C MET A 155 12.67 7.26 -3.53
N GLN A 156 11.95 6.71 -2.59
CA GLN A 156 11.53 5.31 -2.62
C GLN A 156 10.15 5.14 -1.98
N VAL A 157 9.41 4.18 -2.47
CA VAL A 157 8.19 3.70 -1.82
C VAL A 157 8.54 2.39 -1.12
N ILE A 158 8.26 2.33 0.18
CA ILE A 158 8.37 1.11 0.97
C ILE A 158 6.98 0.50 1.02
N ARG A 159 6.84 -0.71 0.50
CA ARG A 159 5.60 -1.49 0.49
C ARG A 159 5.78 -2.75 1.29
N THR A 160 4.89 -3.00 2.22
CA THR A 160 4.83 -4.25 2.97
C THR A 160 3.82 -5.18 2.31
N ASN A 161 4.28 -6.33 1.87
CA ASN A 161 3.44 -7.41 1.37
C ASN A 161 3.43 -8.53 2.40
N THR A 162 2.26 -9.09 2.67
CA THR A 162 2.14 -10.30 3.48
C THR A 162 2.07 -11.48 2.51
N ASN A 163 2.99 -12.43 2.62
CA ASN A 163 2.99 -13.65 1.83
C ASN A 163 1.91 -14.62 2.33
N ASP A 164 1.61 -15.66 1.54
CA ASP A 164 0.63 -16.69 1.90
C ASP A 164 0.96 -17.39 3.22
N ASP A 165 2.22 -17.43 3.63
CA ASP A 165 2.70 -17.95 4.92
C ASP A 165 2.51 -16.97 6.10
N GLY A 166 1.88 -15.81 5.89
CA GLY A 166 1.70 -14.77 6.91
C GLY A 166 2.97 -13.99 7.26
N LYS A 167 4.07 -14.17 6.52
CA LYS A 167 5.31 -13.39 6.71
C LYS A 167 5.22 -12.07 5.96
N GLU A 168 5.56 -11.01 6.66
CA GLU A 168 5.71 -9.68 6.06
C GLU A 168 7.03 -9.56 5.33
N ASN A 169 6.99 -9.13 4.08
CA ASN A 169 8.15 -8.79 3.27
C ASN A 169 8.07 -7.33 2.86
N GLN A 170 9.15 -6.58 3.09
CA GLN A 170 9.25 -5.18 2.70
C GLN A 170 9.99 -5.06 1.36
N ILE A 171 9.31 -4.48 0.39
CA ILE A 171 9.86 -4.16 -0.92
C ILE A 171 10.13 -2.66 -0.98
N ARG A 172 11.34 -2.30 -1.43
CA ARG A 172 11.72 -0.90 -1.67
C ARG A 172 11.70 -0.62 -3.15
N ILE A 173 10.75 0.19 -3.59
CA ILE A 173 10.55 0.57 -4.98
C ILE A 173 11.20 1.93 -5.18
N PRO A 174 12.30 2.04 -5.94
CA PRO A 174 12.94 3.33 -6.20
C PRO A 174 12.04 4.20 -7.08
N VAL A 175 12.05 5.50 -6.80
CA VAL A 175 11.22 6.49 -7.50
C VAL A 175 12.14 7.58 -8.07
N PRO A 176 12.72 7.38 -9.27
CA PRO A 176 13.56 8.37 -9.92
C PRO A 176 12.69 9.49 -10.52
N TYR A 177 12.49 10.55 -9.78
CA TYR A 177 11.56 11.64 -10.11
C TYR A 177 11.72 12.18 -11.54
N ASN A 178 12.96 12.47 -11.95
CA ASN A 178 13.23 13.06 -13.27
C ASN A 178 12.84 12.08 -14.40
N GLU A 179 13.09 10.80 -14.23
CA GLU A 179 12.71 9.77 -15.21
C GLU A 179 11.20 9.61 -15.29
N MET A 180 10.52 9.58 -14.14
CA MET A 180 9.06 9.47 -14.08
C MET A 180 8.36 10.67 -14.74
N VAL A 181 8.83 11.89 -14.47
CA VAL A 181 8.24 13.10 -15.04
C VAL A 181 8.54 13.22 -16.54
N SER A 182 9.71 12.78 -16.98
CA SER A 182 10.07 12.79 -18.41
C SER A 182 9.44 11.66 -19.23
N GLY A 183 8.86 10.65 -18.57
CA GLY A 183 8.31 9.46 -19.22
C GLY A 183 9.36 8.56 -19.89
N LYS A 184 10.64 8.72 -19.54
CA LYS A 184 11.78 7.97 -20.14
C LYS A 184 12.32 6.86 -19.23
N GLY A 185 11.78 6.72 -18.02
CA GLY A 185 12.22 5.74 -17.03
C GLY A 185 11.62 4.36 -17.23
N LYS A 186 12.24 3.36 -16.58
CA LYS A 186 11.69 1.99 -16.48
C LYS A 186 10.53 1.90 -15.47
N ILE A 187 10.47 2.83 -14.52
CA ILE A 187 9.43 2.90 -13.50
C ILE A 187 8.53 4.08 -13.83
N GLU A 188 7.27 3.78 -14.11
CA GLU A 188 6.24 4.78 -14.34
C GLU A 188 5.68 5.29 -13.00
N ASN A 189 4.86 6.34 -13.06
CA ASN A 189 4.14 6.88 -11.91
C ASN A 189 3.02 5.91 -11.49
N PHE A 190 3.39 4.88 -10.73
CA PHE A 190 2.50 3.79 -10.34
C PHE A 190 1.52 4.20 -9.22
N ILE A 191 0.48 3.38 -9.07
CA ILE A 191 -0.56 3.56 -8.06
C ILE A 191 -0.07 3.04 -6.71
N LEU A 192 -0.27 3.86 -5.68
CA LEU A 192 0.01 3.52 -4.29
C LEU A 192 -1.03 2.52 -3.76
N LYS A 193 -0.58 1.64 -2.88
CA LYS A 193 -1.44 0.74 -2.09
C LYS A 193 -1.60 1.28 -0.67
N SER A 194 -2.66 0.85 0.02
CA SER A 194 -2.82 1.17 1.44
C SER A 194 -1.62 0.67 2.25
N GLY A 195 -1.12 1.51 3.17
CA GLY A 195 0.05 1.22 3.98
C GLY A 195 1.39 1.56 3.32
N ASP A 196 1.42 1.97 2.04
CA ASP A 196 2.66 2.40 1.40
C ASP A 196 3.28 3.60 2.14
N THR A 197 4.60 3.60 2.26
CA THR A 197 5.37 4.71 2.82
C THR A 197 6.26 5.33 1.75
N ILE A 198 6.00 6.58 1.40
CA ILE A 198 6.87 7.38 0.52
C ILE A 198 7.96 8.00 1.38
N VAL A 199 9.21 7.71 1.06
CA VAL A 199 10.39 8.30 1.73
C VAL A 199 11.11 9.22 0.75
N VAL A 200 11.25 10.48 1.13
CA VAL A 200 11.96 11.52 0.38
C VAL A 200 13.22 11.90 1.16
N PRO A 201 14.41 11.46 0.75
CA PRO A 201 15.68 11.81 1.42
C PRO A 201 16.05 13.26 1.23
#